data_0660ca95a8f30d9a77cc8698583f3923
#
_entry.id   0660ca95a8f30d9a77cc8698583f3923
#
_cell.length_a   1.000
_cell.length_b   1.000
_cell.length_c   1.000
_cell.angle_alpha   90.00
_cell.angle_beta   90.00
_cell.angle_gamma   90.00
#
_symmetry.space_group_name_H-M   'P 1'
#
loop_
_entity.id
_entity.type
_entity.pdbx_description
1 polymer ?
#
loop_
_entity_poly.entity_id
_entity_poly.type
_entity_poly.pdbx_seq_one_letter_code
_entity_poly.pdbx_strand_id
1 'polypeptide(L)'
;MIEKISKTLRDSASARWTALILLASMMFFAYMFIDVLAPLSTELEKTLKWSPDVFGAVAGSEYFLNVFALFLIFAGMILDKIGVRYSALLSGGLMVLGASIKLYGISDLFNNGGFGYEFFNSFLPAFPASAKVACVGFAIFGCGVEMAGITVSKGIVKWFAGKELALAMGLEMAIARLGVFAVFRLSPYLNEYSGISFSVGVGTLLLLVGLLTFSVYFFFDRKLELQDNINASGAATSEEDFRVKDLKAIFTSKTFWIVAGLCVLFYSGIFPFQKFATGMLESRLDMTTSEAASLFSYFPIGAMVLTPLLGWFIDHRGKAATMLILGSLLMVLCHLIFALTPAGVFNYPVALCAILLLGVSFSLVPAALWPSVPKLVENKILGSAYSIIFWIQNIGLLLTPILIGWALKVSNPGVAEQIAAGNPVKYLYTVPLLIFACFGVAALVLALYLKAVDKKKGYGLELPNIKS
;
A
#
# COMPACT_ATOMS: atom_id res chain seq x y z
N MET A 1 21.63 -5.46 -47.31
CA MET A 1 20.25 -5.03 -47.30
C MET A 1 19.94 -4.63 -45.86
N ILE A 2 19.93 -3.32 -45.55
CA ILE A 2 19.63 -2.85 -44.18
C ILE A 2 18.12 -3.02 -44.01
N GLU A 3 17.70 -4.04 -43.25
CA GLU A 3 16.29 -4.21 -42.89
C GLU A 3 15.82 -2.93 -42.19
N LYS A 4 14.86 -2.27 -42.82
CA LYS A 4 14.17 -1.13 -42.23
C LYS A 4 13.47 -1.65 -40.97
N ILE A 5 14.05 -1.43 -39.80
CA ILE A 5 13.38 -1.67 -38.51
C ILE A 5 12.10 -0.85 -38.55
N SER A 6 10.96 -1.50 -38.72
CA SER A 6 9.69 -0.80 -38.74
C SER A 6 9.42 -0.22 -37.37
N LYS A 7 9.14 1.09 -37.31
CA LYS A 7 8.82 1.77 -36.03
C LYS A 7 7.63 1.07 -35.37
N THR A 8 7.81 0.64 -34.13
CA THR A 8 6.75 0.04 -33.32
C THR A 8 5.98 1.12 -32.55
N LEU A 9 4.82 0.77 -31.99
CA LEU A 9 4.07 1.67 -31.09
C LEU A 9 4.92 2.16 -29.91
N ARG A 10 5.88 1.34 -29.45
CA ARG A 10 6.84 1.70 -28.41
C ARG A 10 7.72 2.91 -28.79
N ASP A 11 7.97 3.15 -30.07
CA ASP A 11 8.78 4.28 -30.52
C ASP A 11 7.99 5.60 -30.54
N SER A 12 6.66 5.54 -30.50
CA SER A 12 5.81 6.72 -30.37
C SER A 12 5.72 7.15 -28.90
N ALA A 13 6.17 8.36 -28.57
CA ALA A 13 6.04 8.93 -27.23
C ALA A 13 4.54 8.98 -26.81
N SER A 14 3.66 9.45 -27.68
CA SER A 14 2.22 9.51 -27.39
C SER A 14 1.65 8.15 -27.01
N ALA A 15 1.98 7.07 -27.73
CA ALA A 15 1.49 5.73 -27.42
C ALA A 15 2.03 5.22 -26.07
N ARG A 16 3.32 5.44 -25.77
CA ARG A 16 3.91 5.06 -24.47
C ARG A 16 3.22 5.75 -23.31
N TRP A 17 3.08 7.08 -23.39
CA TRP A 17 2.47 7.86 -22.32
C TRP A 17 0.98 7.56 -22.17
N THR A 18 0.26 7.27 -23.26
CA THR A 18 -1.13 6.77 -23.19
C THR A 18 -1.20 5.43 -22.47
N ALA A 19 -0.31 4.49 -22.77
CA ALA A 19 -0.25 3.20 -22.09
C ALA A 19 0.02 3.38 -20.57
N LEU A 20 0.92 4.29 -20.21
CA LEU A 20 1.19 4.64 -18.80
C LEU A 20 -0.06 5.19 -18.11
N ILE A 21 -0.76 6.14 -18.72
CA ILE A 21 -1.97 6.74 -18.13
C ILE A 21 -3.04 5.66 -17.93
N LEU A 22 -3.25 4.76 -18.90
CA LEU A 22 -4.21 3.67 -18.77
C LEU A 22 -3.87 2.72 -17.63
N LEU A 23 -2.59 2.37 -17.44
CA LEU A 23 -2.13 1.53 -16.36
C LEU A 23 -2.20 2.25 -15.01
N ALA A 24 -1.71 3.49 -14.93
CA ALA A 24 -1.68 4.26 -13.71
C ALA A 24 -3.06 4.69 -13.21
N SER A 25 -4.04 4.87 -14.11
CA SER A 25 -5.43 5.19 -13.73
C SER A 25 -6.04 4.10 -12.85
N MET A 26 -5.80 2.83 -13.16
CA MET A 26 -6.28 1.73 -12.30
C MET A 26 -5.62 1.76 -10.92
N MET A 27 -4.31 2.03 -10.86
CA MET A 27 -3.60 2.14 -9.59
C MET A 27 -4.11 3.34 -8.76
N PHE A 28 -4.43 4.46 -9.39
CA PHE A 28 -5.07 5.59 -8.73
C PHE A 28 -6.38 5.18 -8.03
N PHE A 29 -7.28 4.49 -8.74
CA PHE A 29 -8.56 4.04 -8.18
C PHE A 29 -8.39 2.93 -7.15
N ALA A 30 -7.43 2.03 -7.35
CA ALA A 30 -7.11 0.98 -6.40
C ALA A 30 -6.62 1.57 -5.06
N TYR A 31 -5.66 2.48 -5.08
CA TYR A 31 -5.15 3.14 -3.88
C TYR A 31 -6.20 4.04 -3.22
N MET A 32 -7.08 4.65 -4.00
CA MET A 32 -8.25 5.36 -3.46
C MET A 32 -9.19 4.39 -2.71
N PHE A 33 -9.47 3.19 -3.27
CA PHE A 33 -10.38 2.23 -2.64
C PHE A 33 -9.77 1.53 -1.42
N ILE A 34 -8.46 1.31 -1.38
CA ILE A 34 -7.75 0.76 -0.21
C ILE A 34 -8.09 1.53 1.06
N ASP A 35 -8.16 2.85 0.97
CA ASP A 35 -8.35 3.74 2.11
C ASP A 35 -9.76 4.35 2.20
N VAL A 36 -10.73 3.88 1.40
CA VAL A 36 -12.09 4.47 1.36
C VAL A 36 -12.79 4.50 2.71
N LEU A 37 -12.54 3.52 3.57
CA LEU A 37 -13.07 3.46 4.93
C LEU A 37 -12.16 4.06 6.00
N ALA A 38 -10.89 4.34 5.69
CA ALA A 38 -9.94 4.86 6.67
C ALA A 38 -10.39 6.16 7.35
N PRO A 39 -10.90 7.18 6.61
CA PRO A 39 -11.42 8.38 7.24
C PRO A 39 -12.78 8.20 7.92
N LEU A 40 -13.47 7.07 7.77
CA LEU A 40 -14.83 6.83 8.24
C LEU A 40 -14.91 5.89 9.45
N SER A 41 -13.79 5.59 10.12
CA SER A 41 -13.75 4.61 11.20
C SER A 41 -14.72 4.95 12.35
N THR A 42 -14.82 6.20 12.76
CA THR A 42 -15.74 6.68 13.79
C THR A 42 -17.21 6.53 13.36
N GLU A 43 -17.51 6.79 12.09
CA GLU A 43 -18.86 6.66 11.56
C GLU A 43 -19.28 5.19 11.40
N LEU A 44 -18.37 4.30 11.00
CA LEU A 44 -18.57 2.86 10.96
C LEU A 44 -18.92 2.29 12.35
N GLU A 45 -18.27 2.81 13.39
CA GLU A 45 -18.59 2.38 14.77
C GLU A 45 -19.99 2.81 15.18
N LYS A 46 -20.40 4.02 14.86
CA LYS A 46 -21.77 4.53 15.18
C LYS A 46 -22.87 3.78 14.42
N THR A 47 -22.67 3.56 13.11
CA THR A 47 -23.73 3.04 12.22
C THR A 47 -23.74 1.53 12.14
N LEU A 48 -22.58 0.88 11.97
CA LEU A 48 -22.46 -0.57 11.77
C LEU A 48 -21.91 -1.31 13.00
N LYS A 49 -21.68 -0.60 14.11
CA LYS A 49 -21.13 -1.16 15.35
C LYS A 49 -19.76 -1.81 15.18
N TRP A 50 -18.94 -1.25 14.27
CA TRP A 50 -17.56 -1.71 14.06
C TRP A 50 -16.65 -1.07 15.11
N SER A 51 -16.51 -1.73 16.25
CA SER A 51 -15.53 -1.34 17.27
C SER A 51 -14.11 -1.32 16.69
N PRO A 52 -13.13 -0.66 17.32
CA PRO A 52 -11.77 -0.50 16.76
C PRO A 52 -11.08 -1.83 16.40
N ASP A 53 -11.31 -2.90 17.16
CA ASP A 53 -10.79 -4.24 16.86
C ASP A 53 -11.43 -4.86 15.60
N VAL A 54 -12.74 -4.65 15.41
CA VAL A 54 -13.45 -5.06 14.18
C VAL A 54 -12.94 -4.27 12.98
N PHE A 55 -12.81 -2.94 13.11
CA PHE A 55 -12.26 -2.08 12.06
C PHE A 55 -10.83 -2.49 11.69
N GLY A 56 -9.98 -2.75 12.69
CA GLY A 56 -8.61 -3.23 12.48
C GLY A 56 -8.55 -4.57 11.75
N ALA A 57 -9.46 -5.51 12.08
CA ALA A 57 -9.56 -6.79 11.38
C ALA A 57 -10.00 -6.62 9.91
N VAL A 58 -10.97 -5.76 9.64
CA VAL A 58 -11.38 -5.44 8.26
C VAL A 58 -10.21 -4.77 7.51
N ALA A 59 -9.51 -3.81 8.11
CA ALA A 59 -8.38 -3.14 7.48
C ALA A 59 -7.23 -4.11 7.16
N GLY A 60 -6.95 -5.08 8.05
CA GLY A 60 -5.92 -6.11 7.82
C GLY A 60 -6.32 -7.15 6.79
N SER A 61 -7.62 -7.43 6.62
CA SER A 61 -8.11 -8.52 5.76
C SER A 61 -7.71 -8.39 4.29
N GLU A 62 -7.34 -7.19 3.82
CA GLU A 62 -6.76 -6.94 2.50
C GLU A 62 -5.58 -7.88 2.19
N TYR A 63 -4.76 -8.17 3.20
CA TYR A 63 -3.54 -8.97 3.05
C TYR A 63 -3.73 -10.46 3.36
N PHE A 64 -4.93 -10.87 3.78
CA PHE A 64 -5.18 -12.22 4.29
C PHE A 64 -4.81 -13.32 3.29
N LEU A 65 -5.30 -13.25 2.06
CA LEU A 65 -5.01 -14.25 1.03
C LEU A 65 -3.56 -14.16 0.53
N ASN A 66 -2.96 -12.97 0.52
CA ASN A 66 -1.56 -12.79 0.17
C ASN A 66 -0.63 -13.46 1.20
N VAL A 67 -1.00 -13.43 2.48
CA VAL A 67 -0.22 -14.04 3.57
C VAL A 67 -0.44 -15.55 3.63
N PHE A 68 -1.69 -16.00 3.74
CA PHE A 68 -2.01 -17.41 4.02
C PHE A 68 -2.13 -18.28 2.78
N ALA A 69 -2.61 -17.75 1.67
CA ALA A 69 -2.65 -18.47 0.39
C ALA A 69 -1.44 -18.21 -0.50
N LEU A 70 -0.47 -17.40 -0.06
CA LEU A 70 0.72 -17.02 -0.83
C LEU A 70 0.37 -16.47 -2.23
N PHE A 71 -0.77 -15.76 -2.32
CA PHE A 71 -1.36 -15.39 -3.60
C PHE A 71 -0.41 -14.57 -4.49
N LEU A 72 0.45 -13.73 -3.92
CA LEU A 72 1.41 -12.93 -4.67
C LEU A 72 2.37 -13.80 -5.49
N ILE A 73 2.77 -14.98 -4.97
CA ILE A 73 3.61 -15.94 -5.71
C ILE A 73 2.83 -16.50 -6.91
N PHE A 74 1.58 -16.91 -6.69
CA PHE A 74 0.72 -17.40 -7.79
C PHE A 74 0.42 -16.31 -8.80
N ALA A 75 0.22 -15.06 -8.37
CA ALA A 75 0.00 -13.91 -9.24
C ALA A 75 1.20 -13.68 -10.18
N GLY A 76 2.43 -13.80 -9.69
CA GLY A 76 3.63 -13.76 -10.52
C GLY A 76 3.66 -14.86 -11.58
N MET A 77 3.38 -16.12 -11.17
CA MET A 77 3.31 -17.25 -12.09
C MET A 77 2.21 -17.09 -13.16
N ILE A 78 1.05 -16.57 -12.76
CA ILE A 78 -0.05 -16.24 -13.69
C ILE A 78 0.40 -15.18 -14.67
N LEU A 79 1.01 -14.09 -14.19
CA LEU A 79 1.52 -13.00 -15.02
C LEU A 79 2.53 -13.49 -16.06
N ASP A 80 3.43 -14.40 -15.69
CA ASP A 80 4.41 -14.96 -16.63
C ASP A 80 3.76 -15.87 -17.66
N LYS A 81 2.73 -16.63 -17.28
CA LYS A 81 2.04 -17.56 -18.16
C LYS A 81 1.06 -16.92 -19.14
N ILE A 82 0.23 -15.96 -18.67
CA ILE A 82 -0.82 -15.36 -19.48
C ILE A 82 -0.49 -13.95 -20.01
N GLY A 83 0.62 -13.37 -19.54
CA GLY A 83 1.11 -12.06 -19.96
C GLY A 83 0.37 -10.88 -19.33
N VAL A 84 0.93 -9.68 -19.57
CA VAL A 84 0.51 -8.42 -18.91
C VAL A 84 -0.98 -8.10 -19.13
N ARG A 85 -1.46 -8.21 -20.37
CA ARG A 85 -2.82 -7.78 -20.72
C ARG A 85 -3.93 -8.60 -20.05
N TYR A 86 -3.77 -9.93 -20.01
CA TYR A 86 -4.76 -10.80 -19.36
C TYR A 86 -4.68 -10.68 -17.84
N SER A 87 -3.46 -10.54 -17.29
CA SER A 87 -3.24 -10.31 -15.87
C SER A 87 -3.84 -8.98 -15.42
N ALA A 88 -3.77 -7.92 -16.24
CA ALA A 88 -4.42 -6.64 -15.96
C ALA A 88 -5.94 -6.79 -15.86
N LEU A 89 -6.59 -7.49 -16.81
CA LEU A 89 -8.03 -7.71 -16.74
C LEU A 89 -8.43 -8.56 -15.54
N LEU A 90 -7.67 -9.62 -15.23
CA LEU A 90 -7.94 -10.50 -14.11
C LEU A 90 -7.80 -9.73 -12.77
N SER A 91 -6.72 -8.98 -12.60
CA SER A 91 -6.50 -8.18 -11.40
C SER A 91 -7.58 -7.11 -11.20
N GLY A 92 -7.94 -6.39 -12.28
CA GLY A 92 -9.03 -5.42 -12.26
C GLY A 92 -10.38 -6.07 -11.93
N GLY A 93 -10.66 -7.24 -12.51
CA GLY A 93 -11.86 -8.02 -12.20
C GLY A 93 -11.95 -8.45 -10.75
N LEU A 94 -10.84 -8.94 -10.15
CA LEU A 94 -10.76 -9.28 -8.73
C LEU A 94 -11.00 -8.06 -7.84
N MET A 95 -10.43 -6.89 -8.20
CA MET A 95 -10.64 -5.66 -7.45
C MET A 95 -12.11 -5.24 -7.46
N VAL A 96 -12.74 -5.21 -8.63
CA VAL A 96 -14.18 -4.85 -8.76
C VAL A 96 -15.07 -5.85 -8.02
N LEU A 97 -14.79 -7.15 -8.14
CA LEU A 97 -15.54 -8.20 -7.43
C LEU A 97 -15.42 -8.02 -5.92
N GLY A 98 -14.20 -7.88 -5.40
CA GLY A 98 -13.95 -7.72 -3.97
C GLY A 98 -14.58 -6.43 -3.43
N ALA A 99 -14.47 -5.32 -4.17
CA ALA A 99 -15.10 -4.05 -3.84
C ALA A 99 -16.63 -4.16 -3.80
N SER A 100 -17.23 -4.86 -4.76
CA SER A 100 -18.69 -5.09 -4.80
C SER A 100 -19.18 -5.92 -3.62
N ILE A 101 -18.43 -6.96 -3.22
CA ILE A 101 -18.75 -7.77 -2.03
C ILE A 101 -18.64 -6.92 -0.77
N LYS A 102 -17.58 -6.09 -0.63
CA LYS A 102 -17.40 -5.17 0.50
C LYS A 102 -18.54 -4.15 0.56
N LEU A 103 -18.93 -3.57 -0.58
CA LEU A 103 -20.07 -2.66 -0.70
C LEU A 103 -21.37 -3.33 -0.26
N TYR A 104 -21.62 -4.55 -0.72
CA TYR A 104 -22.80 -5.32 -0.35
C TYR A 104 -22.87 -5.55 1.17
N GLY A 105 -21.75 -5.97 1.79
CA GLY A 105 -21.70 -6.21 3.24
C GLY A 105 -21.98 -4.97 4.09
N ILE A 106 -21.63 -3.77 3.59
CA ILE A 106 -21.86 -2.50 4.28
C ILE A 106 -23.27 -1.94 3.99
N SER A 107 -23.91 -2.37 2.91
CA SER A 107 -25.19 -1.81 2.45
C SER A 107 -26.37 -2.13 3.40
N ASP A 108 -27.35 -1.24 3.40
CA ASP A 108 -28.61 -1.46 4.11
C ASP A 108 -29.35 -2.71 3.61
N LEU A 109 -29.20 -3.03 2.32
CA LEU A 109 -29.76 -4.24 1.72
C LEU A 109 -29.30 -5.51 2.45
N PHE A 110 -28.01 -5.62 2.76
CA PHE A 110 -27.47 -6.76 3.50
C PHE A 110 -27.88 -6.69 4.98
N ASN A 111 -27.71 -5.53 5.62
CA ASN A 111 -27.92 -5.38 7.06
C ASN A 111 -29.40 -5.47 7.49
N ASN A 112 -30.35 -5.28 6.58
CA ASN A 112 -31.77 -5.50 6.80
C ASN A 112 -32.22 -6.93 6.49
N GLY A 113 -31.33 -7.93 6.53
CA GLY A 113 -31.65 -9.34 6.30
C GLY A 113 -31.52 -9.81 4.85
N GLY A 114 -30.66 -9.16 4.07
CA GLY A 114 -30.36 -9.57 2.69
C GLY A 114 -29.68 -10.92 2.59
N PHE A 115 -29.45 -11.38 1.36
CA PHE A 115 -28.91 -12.71 1.09
C PHE A 115 -27.63 -13.02 1.88
N GLY A 116 -27.62 -14.11 2.64
CA GLY A 116 -26.49 -14.55 3.45
C GLY A 116 -26.40 -13.91 4.84
N TYR A 117 -27.24 -12.91 5.18
CA TYR A 117 -27.17 -12.24 6.48
C TYR A 117 -27.29 -13.23 7.65
N GLU A 118 -28.29 -14.11 7.66
CA GLU A 118 -28.50 -15.11 8.70
C GLU A 118 -27.26 -16.02 8.86
N PHE A 119 -26.69 -16.46 7.78
CA PHE A 119 -25.45 -17.27 7.80
C PHE A 119 -24.30 -16.52 8.47
N PHE A 120 -23.99 -15.31 8.03
CA PHE A 120 -22.89 -14.54 8.60
C PHE A 120 -23.17 -14.08 10.03
N ASN A 121 -24.42 -13.94 10.42
CA ASN A 121 -24.81 -13.58 11.78
C ASN A 121 -24.79 -14.77 12.75
N SER A 122 -24.84 -16.00 12.26
CA SER A 122 -24.96 -17.22 13.08
C SER A 122 -23.67 -17.60 13.85
N PHE A 123 -22.52 -17.11 13.46
CA PHE A 123 -21.23 -17.42 14.08
C PHE A 123 -20.46 -16.15 14.49
N LEU A 124 -19.57 -16.26 15.49
CA LEU A 124 -18.77 -15.14 16.04
C LEU A 124 -19.65 -13.90 16.33
N PRO A 125 -20.58 -13.96 17.30
CA PRO A 125 -21.55 -12.88 17.54
C PRO A 125 -20.92 -11.52 17.84
N ALA A 126 -19.71 -11.51 18.45
CA ALA A 126 -18.96 -10.29 18.73
C ALA A 126 -18.41 -9.58 17.48
N PHE A 127 -18.47 -10.22 16.32
CA PHE A 127 -17.98 -9.68 15.06
C PHE A 127 -19.18 -9.49 14.11
N PRO A 128 -19.58 -8.26 13.77
CA PRO A 128 -20.77 -7.99 12.96
C PRO A 128 -20.79 -8.72 11.62
N ALA A 129 -21.96 -9.17 11.16
CA ALA A 129 -22.13 -9.83 9.87
C ALA A 129 -21.62 -8.97 8.71
N SER A 130 -21.88 -7.65 8.76
CA SER A 130 -21.37 -6.67 7.80
C SER A 130 -19.85 -6.68 7.68
N ALA A 131 -19.15 -6.75 8.81
CA ALA A 131 -17.68 -6.78 8.85
C ALA A 131 -17.12 -8.08 8.29
N LYS A 132 -17.78 -9.23 8.54
CA LYS A 132 -17.37 -10.53 7.98
C LYS A 132 -17.42 -10.53 6.44
N VAL A 133 -18.52 -10.03 5.87
CA VAL A 133 -18.66 -9.92 4.42
C VAL A 133 -17.66 -8.91 3.85
N ALA A 134 -17.47 -7.78 4.55
CA ALA A 134 -16.47 -6.79 4.15
C ALA A 134 -15.05 -7.36 4.16
N CYS A 135 -14.67 -8.21 5.14
CA CYS A 135 -13.39 -8.92 5.17
C CYS A 135 -13.20 -9.83 3.95
N VAL A 136 -14.23 -10.61 3.59
CA VAL A 136 -14.17 -11.49 2.40
C VAL A 136 -13.95 -10.66 1.15
N GLY A 137 -14.75 -9.60 0.96
CA GLY A 137 -14.61 -8.70 -0.19
C GLY A 137 -13.24 -8.04 -0.23
N PHE A 138 -12.74 -7.57 0.90
CA PHE A 138 -11.46 -6.86 0.94
C PHE A 138 -10.25 -7.79 0.75
N ALA A 139 -10.34 -9.05 1.20
CA ALA A 139 -9.33 -10.06 0.91
C ALA A 139 -9.23 -10.39 -0.60
N ILE A 140 -10.36 -10.50 -1.29
CA ILE A 140 -10.40 -10.69 -2.75
C ILE A 140 -9.87 -9.46 -3.47
N PHE A 141 -10.26 -8.25 -3.03
CA PHE A 141 -9.76 -6.99 -3.55
C PHE A 141 -8.22 -6.91 -3.40
N GLY A 142 -7.69 -7.29 -2.24
CA GLY A 142 -6.25 -7.31 -1.97
C GLY A 142 -5.47 -8.20 -2.93
N CYS A 143 -6.01 -9.37 -3.30
CA CYS A 143 -5.43 -10.20 -4.36
C CYS A 143 -5.35 -9.44 -5.70
N GLY A 144 -6.41 -8.73 -6.05
CA GLY A 144 -6.46 -7.92 -7.27
C GLY A 144 -5.40 -6.81 -7.26
N VAL A 145 -5.27 -6.08 -6.16
CA VAL A 145 -4.31 -4.96 -6.02
C VAL A 145 -2.87 -5.44 -6.13
N GLU A 146 -2.50 -6.49 -5.40
CA GLU A 146 -1.13 -7.02 -5.43
C GLU A 146 -0.77 -7.55 -6.82
N MET A 147 -1.70 -8.25 -7.48
CA MET A 147 -1.51 -8.70 -8.85
C MET A 147 -1.43 -7.53 -9.83
N ALA A 148 -2.22 -6.46 -9.64
CA ALA A 148 -2.17 -5.26 -10.46
C ALA A 148 -0.81 -4.56 -10.33
N GLY A 149 -0.26 -4.45 -9.12
CA GLY A 149 1.03 -3.81 -8.86
C GLY A 149 2.17 -4.43 -9.69
N ILE A 150 2.31 -5.77 -9.64
CA ILE A 150 3.33 -6.47 -10.43
C ILE A 150 3.05 -6.40 -11.94
N THR A 151 1.77 -6.46 -12.34
CA THR A 151 1.35 -6.40 -13.73
C THR A 151 1.61 -5.03 -14.35
N VAL A 152 1.26 -3.95 -13.65
CA VAL A 152 1.50 -2.57 -14.06
C VAL A 152 3.00 -2.29 -14.19
N SER A 153 3.80 -2.71 -13.20
CA SER A 153 5.25 -2.58 -13.25
C SER A 153 5.84 -3.28 -14.47
N LYS A 154 5.46 -4.54 -14.75
CA LYS A 154 5.90 -5.29 -15.94
C LYS A 154 5.41 -4.64 -17.24
N GLY A 155 4.19 -4.09 -17.24
CA GLY A 155 3.64 -3.33 -18.36
C GLY A 155 4.47 -2.08 -18.66
N ILE A 156 4.80 -1.28 -17.65
CA ILE A 156 5.63 -0.08 -17.81
C ILE A 156 7.01 -0.45 -18.36
N VAL A 157 7.66 -1.48 -17.82
CA VAL A 157 8.94 -1.98 -18.33
C VAL A 157 8.82 -2.36 -19.81
N LYS A 158 7.77 -3.09 -20.20
CA LYS A 158 7.52 -3.49 -21.60
C LYS A 158 7.43 -2.29 -22.55
N TRP A 159 6.78 -1.20 -22.14
CA TRP A 159 6.57 -0.02 -22.99
C TRP A 159 7.73 0.97 -22.96
N PHE A 160 8.47 1.06 -21.86
CA PHE A 160 9.51 2.08 -21.62
C PHE A 160 10.94 1.53 -21.58
N ALA A 161 11.17 0.24 -21.88
CA ALA A 161 12.53 -0.32 -21.91
C ALA A 161 13.43 0.45 -22.89
N GLY A 162 14.57 0.93 -22.41
CA GLY A 162 15.53 1.74 -23.18
C GLY A 162 15.05 3.17 -23.46
N LYS A 163 14.02 3.65 -22.80
CA LYS A 163 13.45 4.99 -22.91
C LYS A 163 13.35 5.64 -21.49
N GLU A 164 12.30 6.41 -21.22
CA GLU A 164 12.12 7.16 -19.96
C GLU A 164 11.56 6.27 -18.82
N LEU A 165 12.10 5.07 -18.61
CA LEU A 165 11.55 4.06 -17.69
C LEU A 165 11.45 4.56 -16.24
N ALA A 166 12.50 5.17 -15.71
CA ALA A 166 12.51 5.65 -14.33
C ALA A 166 11.47 6.75 -14.09
N LEU A 167 11.29 7.65 -15.07
CA LEU A 167 10.26 8.69 -15.03
C LEU A 167 8.86 8.08 -15.06
N ALA A 168 8.63 7.08 -15.92
CA ALA A 168 7.33 6.41 -16.04
C ALA A 168 6.94 5.68 -14.74
N MET A 169 7.88 4.94 -14.14
CA MET A 169 7.68 4.27 -12.84
C MET A 169 7.42 5.29 -11.71
N GLY A 170 8.16 6.39 -11.69
CA GLY A 170 7.97 7.44 -10.69
C GLY A 170 6.61 8.14 -10.81
N LEU A 171 6.15 8.40 -12.04
CA LEU A 171 4.84 9.00 -12.29
C LEU A 171 3.68 8.06 -11.93
N GLU A 172 3.81 6.77 -12.22
CA GLU A 172 2.81 5.77 -11.81
C GLU A 172 2.64 5.78 -10.29
N MET A 173 3.74 5.72 -9.53
CA MET A 173 3.71 5.78 -8.08
C MET A 173 3.14 7.11 -7.56
N ALA A 174 3.45 8.23 -8.20
CA ALA A 174 2.90 9.53 -7.85
C ALA A 174 1.37 9.58 -8.06
N ILE A 175 0.89 9.04 -9.17
CA ILE A 175 -0.55 8.95 -9.49
C ILE A 175 -1.27 8.04 -8.47
N ALA A 176 -0.68 6.91 -8.08
CA ALA A 176 -1.22 6.05 -7.03
C ALA A 176 -1.35 6.81 -5.69
N ARG A 177 -0.32 7.58 -5.28
CA ARG A 177 -0.37 8.41 -4.06
C ARG A 177 -1.40 9.53 -4.13
N LEU A 178 -1.64 10.08 -5.32
CA LEU A 178 -2.72 11.04 -5.55
C LEU A 178 -4.10 10.42 -5.30
N GLY A 179 -4.28 9.11 -5.54
CA GLY A 179 -5.48 8.37 -5.17
C GLY A 179 -5.72 8.36 -3.64
N VAL A 180 -4.65 8.15 -2.86
CA VAL A 180 -4.71 8.24 -1.39
C VAL A 180 -5.08 9.66 -0.94
N PHE A 181 -4.46 10.69 -1.51
CA PHE A 181 -4.85 12.08 -1.24
C PHE A 181 -6.33 12.33 -1.52
N ALA A 182 -6.80 11.88 -2.68
CA ALA A 182 -8.17 12.10 -3.14
C ALA A 182 -9.19 11.44 -2.20
N VAL A 183 -8.94 10.23 -1.71
CA VAL A 183 -9.90 9.53 -0.85
C VAL A 183 -10.05 10.19 0.52
N PHE A 184 -8.97 10.70 1.12
CA PHE A 184 -9.08 11.43 2.39
C PHE A 184 -9.84 12.74 2.27
N ARG A 185 -9.96 13.32 1.07
CA ARG A 185 -10.79 14.49 0.77
C ARG A 185 -12.22 14.11 0.41
N LEU A 186 -12.37 13.09 -0.42
CA LEU A 186 -13.65 12.76 -1.06
C LEU A 186 -14.53 11.88 -0.17
N SER A 187 -13.96 10.87 0.53
CA SER A 187 -14.75 9.88 1.25
C SER A 187 -15.60 10.48 2.38
N PRO A 188 -15.09 11.40 3.24
CA PRO A 188 -15.93 12.06 4.24
C PRO A 188 -17.05 12.90 3.60
N TYR A 189 -16.76 13.64 2.54
CA TYR A 189 -17.75 14.44 1.83
C TYR A 189 -18.88 13.56 1.24
N LEU A 190 -18.53 12.43 0.63
CA LEU A 190 -19.51 11.49 0.10
C LEU A 190 -20.34 10.85 1.22
N ASN A 191 -19.73 10.57 2.36
CA ASN A 191 -20.42 10.04 3.53
C ASN A 191 -21.43 11.06 4.09
N GLU A 192 -21.05 12.33 4.21
CA GLU A 192 -21.97 13.40 4.64
C GLU A 192 -23.15 13.55 3.67
N TYR A 193 -22.94 13.33 2.37
CA TYR A 193 -23.98 13.46 1.35
C TYR A 193 -24.99 12.30 1.38
N SER A 194 -24.55 11.04 1.50
CA SER A 194 -25.46 9.88 1.39
C SER A 194 -24.97 8.61 2.13
N GLY A 195 -24.14 8.79 3.15
CA GLY A 195 -23.71 7.71 4.02
C GLY A 195 -22.54 6.88 3.49
N ILE A 196 -22.09 5.94 4.33
CA ILE A 196 -20.88 5.12 4.10
C ILE A 196 -21.01 4.27 2.83
N SER A 197 -22.16 3.65 2.60
CA SER A 197 -22.42 2.82 1.42
C SER A 197 -22.26 3.60 0.12
N PHE A 198 -22.61 4.89 0.12
CA PHE A 198 -22.42 5.75 -1.04
C PHE A 198 -20.94 6.03 -1.29
N SER A 199 -20.14 6.31 -0.26
CA SER A 199 -18.69 6.49 -0.38
C SER A 199 -18.01 5.25 -0.99
N VAL A 200 -18.33 4.06 -0.47
CA VAL A 200 -17.79 2.79 -0.98
C VAL A 200 -18.33 2.49 -2.38
N GLY A 201 -19.59 2.83 -2.66
CA GLY A 201 -20.22 2.67 -3.97
C GLY A 201 -19.53 3.50 -5.05
N VAL A 202 -19.23 4.78 -4.77
CA VAL A 202 -18.46 5.63 -5.67
C VAL A 202 -17.06 5.07 -5.90
N GLY A 203 -16.37 4.61 -4.84
CA GLY A 203 -15.07 3.95 -4.97
C GLY A 203 -15.14 2.70 -5.85
N THR A 204 -16.18 1.87 -5.69
CA THR A 204 -16.43 0.67 -6.52
C THR A 204 -16.69 1.04 -7.98
N LEU A 205 -17.46 2.09 -8.23
CA LEU A 205 -17.71 2.61 -9.58
C LEU A 205 -16.42 3.10 -10.24
N LEU A 206 -15.56 3.79 -9.51
CA LEU A 206 -14.26 4.25 -10.01
C LEU A 206 -13.33 3.09 -10.33
N LEU A 207 -13.35 2.00 -9.55
CA LEU A 207 -12.63 0.75 -9.89
C LEU A 207 -13.18 0.12 -11.18
N LEU A 208 -14.48 0.17 -11.42
CA LEU A 208 -15.06 -0.27 -12.68
C LEU A 208 -14.55 0.58 -13.85
N VAL A 209 -14.45 1.89 -13.69
CA VAL A 209 -13.80 2.78 -14.68
C VAL A 209 -12.34 2.36 -14.89
N GLY A 210 -11.61 2.04 -13.83
CA GLY A 210 -10.25 1.50 -13.90
C GLY A 210 -10.18 0.17 -14.69
N LEU A 211 -11.13 -0.74 -14.50
CA LEU A 211 -11.21 -1.97 -15.29
C LEU A 211 -11.47 -1.68 -16.77
N LEU A 212 -12.26 -0.65 -17.08
CA LEU A 212 -12.42 -0.19 -18.45
C LEU A 212 -11.12 0.37 -19.04
N THR A 213 -10.31 1.12 -18.26
CA THR A 213 -8.99 1.57 -18.72
C THR A 213 -8.05 0.40 -18.99
N PHE A 214 -8.07 -0.65 -18.15
CA PHE A 214 -7.33 -1.90 -18.41
C PHE A 214 -7.84 -2.63 -19.65
N SER A 215 -9.14 -2.59 -19.92
CA SER A 215 -9.71 -3.16 -21.15
C SER A 215 -9.23 -2.40 -22.39
N VAL A 216 -9.13 -1.07 -22.34
CA VAL A 216 -8.53 -0.28 -23.42
C VAL A 216 -7.04 -0.60 -23.56
N TYR A 217 -6.30 -0.69 -22.44
CA TYR A 217 -4.89 -1.08 -22.43
C TYR A 217 -4.69 -2.46 -23.09
N PHE A 218 -5.59 -3.42 -22.87
CA PHE A 218 -5.53 -4.74 -23.50
C PHE A 218 -5.42 -4.65 -25.04
N PHE A 219 -6.20 -3.79 -25.67
CA PHE A 219 -6.14 -3.59 -27.12
C PHE A 219 -4.86 -2.87 -27.56
N PHE A 220 -4.37 -1.94 -26.75
CA PHE A 220 -3.09 -1.26 -27.00
C PHE A 220 -1.93 -2.25 -26.93
N ASP A 221 -1.85 -3.05 -25.89
CA ASP A 221 -0.79 -4.03 -25.70
C ASP A 221 -0.84 -5.15 -26.76
N ARG A 222 -2.04 -5.58 -27.18
CA ARG A 222 -2.21 -6.53 -28.25
C ARG A 222 -1.62 -6.03 -29.58
N LYS A 223 -1.81 -4.75 -29.90
CA LYS A 223 -1.22 -4.16 -31.11
C LYS A 223 0.29 -4.13 -31.06
N LEU A 224 0.87 -3.78 -29.90
CA LEU A 224 2.32 -3.78 -29.70
C LEU A 224 2.89 -5.19 -29.89
N GLU A 225 2.28 -6.20 -29.26
CA GLU A 225 2.75 -7.58 -29.33
C GLU A 225 2.69 -8.15 -30.76
N LEU A 226 1.66 -7.82 -31.54
CA LEU A 226 1.59 -8.19 -32.94
C LEU A 226 2.75 -7.58 -33.74
N GLN A 227 3.17 -6.34 -33.44
CA GLN A 227 4.31 -5.69 -34.07
C GLN A 227 5.64 -6.32 -33.62
N ASP A 228 5.79 -6.62 -32.34
CA ASP A 228 6.99 -7.27 -31.80
C ASP A 228 7.17 -8.67 -32.40
N ASN A 229 6.11 -9.47 -32.53
CA ASN A 229 6.15 -10.80 -33.15
C ASN A 229 6.53 -10.77 -34.64
N ILE A 230 6.11 -9.75 -35.39
CA ILE A 230 6.51 -9.56 -36.78
C ILE A 230 8.00 -9.20 -36.89
N ASN A 231 8.53 -8.45 -35.91
CA ASN A 231 9.93 -8.00 -35.90
C ASN A 231 10.90 -9.02 -35.23
N ALA A 232 10.38 -9.95 -34.41
CA ALA A 232 11.16 -10.96 -33.70
C ALA A 232 11.33 -12.24 -34.54
N SER A 233 12.15 -12.19 -35.57
CA SER A 233 12.81 -13.39 -36.09
C SER A 233 14.03 -13.69 -35.22
N GLY A 234 13.84 -14.40 -34.10
CA GLY A 234 14.85 -15.15 -33.38
C GLY A 234 15.74 -14.43 -32.39
N ALA A 235 15.29 -14.17 -31.19
CA ALA A 235 16.13 -14.17 -30.00
C ALA A 235 15.25 -14.44 -28.75
N ALA A 236 15.16 -15.70 -28.34
CA ALA A 236 14.68 -16.04 -27.02
C ALA A 236 15.80 -15.74 -26.02
N THR A 237 15.62 -14.71 -25.20
CA THR A 237 16.45 -14.51 -23.99
C THR A 237 15.98 -15.55 -22.97
N SER A 238 16.80 -16.57 -22.72
CA SER A 238 16.61 -17.51 -21.64
C SER A 238 16.80 -16.76 -20.30
N GLU A 239 15.70 -16.44 -19.62
CA GLU A 239 15.75 -16.14 -18.20
C GLU A 239 16.22 -17.44 -17.49
N GLU A 240 17.25 -17.31 -16.66
CA GLU A 240 17.75 -18.47 -15.87
C GLU A 240 16.64 -18.96 -14.93
N ASP A 241 16.28 -20.24 -15.06
CA ASP A 241 15.23 -20.88 -14.27
C ASP A 241 15.51 -20.77 -12.76
N PHE A 242 14.52 -20.27 -12.04
CA PHE A 242 14.48 -20.26 -10.58
C PHE A 242 14.61 -21.69 -10.03
N ARG A 243 15.55 -21.91 -9.13
CA ARG A 243 15.73 -23.20 -8.44
C ARG A 243 15.42 -23.06 -6.96
N VAL A 244 14.61 -23.99 -6.42
CA VAL A 244 14.28 -24.05 -4.98
C VAL A 244 15.51 -24.05 -4.06
N LYS A 245 16.64 -24.56 -4.55
CA LYS A 245 17.93 -24.53 -3.83
C LYS A 245 18.43 -23.09 -3.56
N ASP A 246 18.07 -22.15 -4.40
CA ASP A 246 18.50 -20.76 -4.28
C ASP A 246 17.79 -20.05 -3.10
N LEU A 247 16.61 -20.54 -2.69
CA LEU A 247 15.90 -20.06 -1.48
C LEU A 247 16.73 -20.28 -0.20
N LYS A 248 17.50 -21.36 -0.10
CA LYS A 248 18.32 -21.63 1.08
C LYS A 248 19.34 -20.50 1.32
N ALA A 249 19.92 -19.93 0.28
CA ALA A 249 20.87 -18.83 0.39
C ALA A 249 20.20 -17.57 0.97
N ILE A 250 18.94 -17.28 0.59
CA ILE A 250 18.16 -16.16 1.12
C ILE A 250 17.88 -16.37 2.61
N PHE A 251 17.33 -17.52 2.99
CA PHE A 251 16.95 -17.81 4.37
C PHE A 251 18.13 -17.91 5.35
N THR A 252 19.33 -18.25 4.87
CA THR A 252 20.55 -18.30 5.69
C THR A 252 21.26 -16.96 5.79
N SER A 253 20.90 -15.96 4.99
CA SER A 253 21.52 -14.63 4.99
C SER A 253 21.02 -13.79 6.17
N LYS A 254 21.88 -13.54 7.17
CA LYS A 254 21.55 -12.63 8.28
C LYS A 254 21.19 -11.22 7.81
N THR A 255 21.89 -10.74 6.79
CA THR A 255 21.67 -9.38 6.24
C THR A 255 20.31 -9.26 5.56
N PHE A 256 19.86 -10.32 4.88
CA PHE A 256 18.52 -10.40 4.31
C PHE A 256 17.45 -10.21 5.39
N TRP A 257 17.54 -10.91 6.52
CA TRP A 257 16.58 -10.80 7.62
C TRP A 257 16.58 -9.43 8.30
N ILE A 258 17.73 -8.74 8.33
CA ILE A 258 17.77 -7.35 8.83
C ILE A 258 16.95 -6.45 7.92
N VAL A 259 17.11 -6.57 6.59
CA VAL A 259 16.38 -5.74 5.63
C VAL A 259 14.88 -6.09 5.62
N ALA A 260 14.54 -7.37 5.64
CA ALA A 260 13.14 -7.81 5.72
C ALA A 260 12.48 -7.34 7.03
N GLY A 261 13.19 -7.45 8.16
CA GLY A 261 12.74 -6.95 9.46
C GLY A 261 12.55 -5.43 9.47
N LEU A 262 13.49 -4.68 8.88
CA LEU A 262 13.37 -3.23 8.74
C LEU A 262 12.19 -2.85 7.86
N CYS A 263 11.98 -3.57 6.75
CA CYS A 263 10.84 -3.37 5.86
C CYS A 263 9.52 -3.56 6.62
N VAL A 264 9.30 -4.72 7.24
CA VAL A 264 8.04 -5.00 7.93
C VAL A 264 7.76 -4.01 9.07
N LEU A 265 8.76 -3.68 9.88
CA LEU A 265 8.59 -2.76 11.01
C LEU A 265 8.25 -1.34 10.53
N PHE A 266 8.95 -0.86 9.51
CA PHE A 266 8.71 0.47 8.97
C PHE A 266 7.32 0.57 8.33
N TYR A 267 6.98 -0.34 7.44
CA TYR A 267 5.69 -0.34 6.77
C TYR A 267 4.53 -0.55 7.75
N SER A 268 4.72 -1.38 8.80
CA SER A 268 3.75 -1.55 9.89
C SER A 268 3.56 -0.29 10.73
N GLY A 269 4.57 0.57 10.84
CA GLY A 269 4.47 1.86 11.54
C GLY A 269 3.75 2.94 10.74
N ILE A 270 3.62 2.80 9.42
CA ILE A 270 3.08 3.84 8.53
C ILE A 270 1.67 3.52 8.03
N PHE A 271 1.49 2.40 7.30
CA PHE A 271 0.21 2.12 6.65
C PHE A 271 -0.93 1.81 7.62
N PRO A 272 -0.74 1.00 8.68
CA PRO A 272 -1.78 0.84 9.69
C PRO A 272 -2.10 2.14 10.43
N PHE A 273 -1.11 3.01 10.69
CA PHE A 273 -1.38 4.33 11.26
C PHE A 273 -2.32 5.16 10.37
N GLN A 274 -2.12 5.12 9.04
CA GLN A 274 -2.99 5.79 8.07
C GLN A 274 -4.47 5.39 8.23
N LYS A 275 -4.76 4.13 8.59
CA LYS A 275 -6.12 3.64 8.81
C LYS A 275 -6.80 4.28 10.04
N PHE A 276 -6.02 4.63 11.07
CA PHE A 276 -6.51 5.18 12.33
C PHE A 276 -6.28 6.69 12.49
N ALA A 277 -5.57 7.32 11.54
CA ALA A 277 -5.11 8.70 11.66
C ALA A 277 -6.25 9.71 11.77
N THR A 278 -7.32 9.54 10.99
CA THR A 278 -8.49 10.45 11.03
C THR A 278 -9.16 10.40 12.40
N GLY A 279 -9.50 9.23 12.92
CA GLY A 279 -10.11 9.08 14.25
C GLY A 279 -9.19 9.60 15.37
N MET A 280 -7.87 9.45 15.23
CA MET A 280 -6.92 10.02 16.17
C MET A 280 -6.95 11.56 16.15
N LEU A 281 -6.98 12.18 14.96
CA LEU A 281 -7.05 13.63 14.82
C LEU A 281 -8.39 14.21 15.30
N GLU A 282 -9.51 13.57 15.00
CA GLU A 282 -10.83 13.89 15.55
C GLU A 282 -10.81 13.89 17.08
N SER A 283 -10.23 12.85 17.67
CA SER A 283 -10.16 12.72 19.12
C SER A 283 -9.25 13.78 19.77
N ARG A 284 -8.09 14.05 19.17
CA ARG A 284 -7.05 14.91 19.73
C ARG A 284 -7.28 16.40 19.53
N LEU A 285 -7.90 16.78 18.41
CA LEU A 285 -8.08 18.19 18.00
C LEU A 285 -9.54 18.67 18.05
N ASP A 286 -10.46 17.79 18.43
CA ASP A 286 -11.90 18.10 18.45
C ASP A 286 -12.44 18.55 17.09
N MET A 287 -11.92 17.92 16.03
CA MET A 287 -12.26 18.20 14.63
C MET A 287 -13.41 17.31 14.15
N THR A 288 -14.09 17.79 13.12
CA THR A 288 -14.98 16.95 12.31
C THR A 288 -14.19 15.92 11.51
N THR A 289 -14.84 14.83 11.09
CA THR A 289 -14.22 13.80 10.23
C THR A 289 -13.64 14.39 8.95
N SER A 290 -14.34 15.34 8.34
CA SER A 290 -13.92 16.02 7.10
C SER A 290 -12.66 16.88 7.31
N GLU A 291 -12.58 17.62 8.40
CA GLU A 291 -11.39 18.41 8.76
C GLU A 291 -10.19 17.55 9.09
N ALA A 292 -10.37 16.50 9.90
CA ALA A 292 -9.32 15.58 10.30
C ALA A 292 -8.75 14.81 9.10
N ALA A 293 -9.61 14.28 8.24
CA ALA A 293 -9.22 13.62 7.01
C ALA A 293 -8.51 14.58 6.03
N SER A 294 -9.03 15.81 5.90
CA SER A 294 -8.38 16.86 5.13
C SER A 294 -6.98 17.16 5.62
N LEU A 295 -6.77 17.27 6.92
CA LEU A 295 -5.45 17.47 7.51
C LEU A 295 -4.52 16.29 7.22
N PHE A 296 -4.99 15.06 7.39
CA PHE A 296 -4.17 13.88 7.11
C PHE A 296 -3.83 13.71 5.62
N SER A 297 -4.67 14.23 4.72
CA SER A 297 -4.43 14.13 3.27
C SER A 297 -3.09 14.74 2.82
N TYR A 298 -2.46 15.60 3.61
CA TYR A 298 -1.12 16.13 3.29
C TYR A 298 0.00 15.09 3.40
N PHE A 299 -0.21 13.98 4.11
CA PHE A 299 0.77 12.91 4.23
C PHE A 299 1.22 12.32 2.88
N PRO A 300 0.32 11.84 1.99
CA PRO A 300 0.72 11.28 0.70
C PRO A 300 1.34 12.28 -0.28
N ILE A 301 1.02 13.58 -0.15
CA ILE A 301 1.64 14.62 -1.01
C ILE A 301 3.14 14.72 -0.73
N GLY A 302 3.54 14.73 0.54
CA GLY A 302 4.95 14.74 0.90
C GLY A 302 5.70 13.57 0.25
N ALA A 303 5.14 12.37 0.33
CA ALA A 303 5.71 11.18 -0.28
C ALA A 303 5.81 11.27 -1.81
N MET A 304 4.77 11.79 -2.46
CA MET A 304 4.72 11.92 -3.93
C MET A 304 5.87 12.78 -4.47
N VAL A 305 6.17 13.89 -3.81
CA VAL A 305 7.19 14.86 -4.26
C VAL A 305 8.60 14.44 -3.81
N LEU A 306 8.74 14.03 -2.56
CA LEU A 306 10.06 13.81 -1.96
C LEU A 306 10.69 12.47 -2.38
N THR A 307 9.91 11.41 -2.63
CA THR A 307 10.48 10.09 -2.95
C THR A 307 11.35 10.11 -4.22
N PRO A 308 10.94 10.73 -5.35
CA PRO A 308 11.81 10.84 -6.51
C PRO A 308 13.07 11.68 -6.25
N LEU A 309 12.94 12.77 -5.50
CA LEU A 309 14.08 13.65 -5.16
C LEU A 309 15.12 12.92 -4.28
N LEU A 310 14.65 12.15 -3.31
CA LEU A 310 15.50 11.37 -2.43
C LEU A 310 16.13 10.16 -3.16
N GLY A 311 15.41 9.53 -4.07
CA GLY A 311 15.95 8.52 -4.98
C GLY A 311 17.10 9.08 -5.79
N TRP A 312 16.92 10.24 -6.44
CA TRP A 312 17.97 10.94 -7.17
C TRP A 312 19.17 11.27 -6.26
N PHE A 313 18.93 11.76 -5.04
CA PHE A 313 19.99 12.05 -4.07
C PHE A 313 20.82 10.80 -3.74
N ILE A 314 20.16 9.67 -3.46
CA ILE A 314 20.81 8.40 -3.13
C ILE A 314 21.61 7.87 -4.32
N ASP A 315 21.08 8.00 -5.54
CA ASP A 315 21.78 7.57 -6.75
C ASP A 315 23.11 8.31 -6.96
N HIS A 316 23.13 9.63 -6.67
CA HIS A 316 24.33 10.47 -6.91
C HIS A 316 25.24 10.60 -5.70
N ARG A 317 24.70 10.57 -4.48
CA ARG A 317 25.47 10.81 -3.24
C ARG A 317 25.61 9.57 -2.37
N GLY A 318 24.81 8.53 -2.61
CA GLY A 318 24.74 7.34 -1.75
C GLY A 318 23.99 7.62 -0.46
N LYS A 319 24.54 7.13 0.65
CA LYS A 319 24.00 7.31 2.01
C LYS A 319 22.70 6.56 2.29
N ALA A 320 22.41 5.45 1.59
CA ALA A 320 21.17 4.71 1.75
C ALA A 320 20.98 4.24 3.21
N ALA A 321 21.98 3.65 3.85
CA ALA A 321 21.87 3.23 5.26
C ALA A 321 21.64 4.42 6.22
N THR A 322 22.23 5.57 5.94
CA THR A 322 21.98 6.81 6.71
C THR A 322 20.55 7.30 6.53
N MET A 323 19.98 7.22 5.31
CA MET A 323 18.58 7.59 5.04
C MET A 323 17.59 6.66 5.74
N LEU A 324 17.89 5.36 5.85
CA LEU A 324 17.10 4.40 6.63
C LEU A 324 17.07 4.76 8.13
N ILE A 325 18.21 5.17 8.69
CA ILE A 325 18.30 5.63 10.09
C ILE A 325 17.48 6.90 10.27
N LEU A 326 17.64 7.89 9.40
CA LEU A 326 16.92 9.16 9.49
C LEU A 326 15.40 8.95 9.35
N GLY A 327 14.96 8.15 8.37
CA GLY A 327 13.55 7.84 8.19
C GLY A 327 12.93 7.15 9.41
N SER A 328 13.63 6.14 9.98
CA SER A 328 13.16 5.47 11.18
C SER A 328 13.10 6.41 12.40
N LEU A 329 14.10 7.29 12.57
CA LEU A 329 14.11 8.30 13.61
C LEU A 329 12.94 9.28 13.49
N LEU A 330 12.67 9.79 12.28
CA LEU A 330 11.55 10.70 12.04
C LEU A 330 10.20 10.03 12.32
N MET A 331 10.05 8.74 12.00
CA MET A 331 8.86 7.97 12.34
C MET A 331 8.66 7.89 13.87
N VAL A 332 9.72 7.60 14.63
CA VAL A 332 9.66 7.61 16.10
C VAL A 332 9.22 8.98 16.61
N LEU A 333 9.89 10.04 16.16
CA LEU A 333 9.59 11.42 16.59
C LEU A 333 8.13 11.79 16.29
N CYS A 334 7.64 11.48 15.11
CA CYS A 334 6.27 11.74 14.70
C CYS A 334 5.26 11.05 15.64
N HIS A 335 5.41 9.75 15.87
CA HIS A 335 4.49 9.02 16.75
C HIS A 335 4.59 9.46 18.21
N LEU A 336 5.77 9.85 18.69
CA LEU A 336 5.93 10.43 20.03
C LEU A 336 5.29 11.82 20.14
N ILE A 337 5.38 12.66 19.11
CA ILE A 337 4.66 13.94 19.07
C ILE A 337 3.15 13.69 19.17
N PHE A 338 2.62 12.76 18.39
CA PHE A 338 1.20 12.41 18.49
C PHE A 338 0.83 11.78 19.84
N ALA A 339 1.68 10.96 20.45
CA ALA A 339 1.36 10.27 21.70
C ALA A 339 1.46 11.15 22.95
N LEU A 340 2.51 11.96 23.04
CA LEU A 340 2.96 12.57 24.29
C LEU A 340 2.72 14.08 24.38
N THR A 341 2.45 14.77 23.26
CA THR A 341 2.17 16.22 23.34
C THR A 341 0.89 16.46 24.13
N PRO A 342 0.92 17.29 25.19
CA PRO A 342 -0.27 17.58 25.99
C PRO A 342 -1.41 18.20 25.15
N ALA A 343 -2.67 17.95 25.52
CA ALA A 343 -3.84 18.43 24.81
C ALA A 343 -3.84 19.96 24.60
N GLY A 344 -3.38 20.75 25.58
CA GLY A 344 -3.31 22.22 25.46
C GLY A 344 -2.21 22.74 24.52
N VAL A 345 -1.25 21.88 24.11
CA VAL A 345 -0.15 22.23 23.19
C VAL A 345 -0.39 21.60 21.82
N PHE A 346 -1.05 20.44 21.77
CA PHE A 346 -1.37 19.75 20.52
C PHE A 346 -2.47 20.50 19.77
N ASN A 347 -2.09 21.18 18.72
CA ASN A 347 -2.95 22.01 17.88
C ASN A 347 -2.72 21.70 16.41
N TYR A 348 -3.49 22.33 15.53
CA TYR A 348 -3.41 22.14 14.08
C TYR A 348 -1.99 22.27 13.50
N PRO A 349 -1.21 23.34 13.77
CA PRO A 349 0.18 23.44 13.31
C PRO A 349 1.08 22.30 13.76
N VAL A 350 0.97 21.86 15.01
CA VAL A 350 1.76 20.75 15.55
C VAL A 350 1.40 19.45 14.85
N ALA A 351 0.11 19.19 14.66
CA ALA A 351 -0.36 18.01 13.94
C ALA A 351 0.09 18.02 12.48
N LEU A 352 -0.02 19.15 11.80
CA LEU A 352 0.44 19.31 10.41
C LEU A 352 1.95 19.07 10.31
N CYS A 353 2.76 19.64 11.20
CA CYS A 353 4.20 19.39 11.23
C CYS A 353 4.51 17.91 11.42
N ALA A 354 3.83 17.21 12.34
CA ALA A 354 4.02 15.78 12.58
C ALA A 354 3.62 14.94 11.35
N ILE A 355 2.52 15.28 10.67
CA ILE A 355 2.08 14.62 9.43
C ILE A 355 3.11 14.81 8.31
N LEU A 356 3.63 16.02 8.13
CA LEU A 356 4.67 16.31 7.14
C LEU A 356 5.97 15.58 7.46
N LEU A 357 6.38 15.52 8.74
CA LEU A 357 7.53 14.72 9.18
C LEU A 357 7.34 13.24 8.86
N LEU A 358 6.13 12.70 9.05
CA LEU A 358 5.81 11.32 8.67
C LEU A 358 5.90 11.12 7.15
N GLY A 359 5.47 12.09 6.36
CA GLY A 359 5.61 12.08 4.89
C GLY A 359 7.07 12.07 4.44
N VAL A 360 7.93 12.87 5.08
CA VAL A 360 9.38 12.83 4.85
C VAL A 360 9.97 11.48 5.23
N SER A 361 9.63 10.96 6.42
CA SER A 361 10.04 9.63 6.88
C SER A 361 9.67 8.55 5.85
N PHE A 362 8.42 8.58 5.38
CA PHE A 362 7.92 7.61 4.40
C PHE A 362 8.63 7.72 3.04
N SER A 363 9.09 8.90 2.66
CA SER A 363 9.84 9.09 1.41
C SER A 363 11.27 8.56 1.50
N LEU A 364 11.93 8.72 2.65
CA LEU A 364 13.31 8.32 2.87
C LEU A 364 13.52 6.81 2.81
N VAL A 365 12.64 6.05 3.48
CA VAL A 365 12.87 4.61 3.65
C VAL A 365 12.65 3.82 2.35
N PRO A 366 11.54 3.92 1.62
CA PRO A 366 11.41 3.23 0.33
C PRO A 366 12.48 3.61 -0.69
N ALA A 367 12.86 4.90 -0.76
CA ALA A 367 13.90 5.37 -1.66
C ALA A 367 15.28 4.75 -1.36
N ALA A 368 15.55 4.40 -0.09
CA ALA A 368 16.80 3.80 0.33
C ALA A 368 16.74 2.26 0.40
N LEU A 369 15.64 1.68 0.86
CA LEU A 369 15.50 0.26 1.15
C LEU A 369 15.51 -0.59 -0.12
N TRP A 370 14.63 -0.26 -1.07
CA TRP A 370 14.48 -1.06 -2.28
C TRP A 370 15.73 -1.11 -3.15
N PRO A 371 16.45 0.00 -3.40
CA PRO A 371 17.72 -0.04 -4.11
C PRO A 371 18.88 -0.69 -3.32
N SER A 372 18.72 -0.88 -2.00
CA SER A 372 19.72 -1.58 -1.19
C SER A 372 19.67 -3.10 -1.34
N VAL A 373 18.50 -3.67 -1.65
CA VAL A 373 18.35 -5.14 -1.77
C VAL A 373 19.31 -5.75 -2.80
N PRO A 374 19.48 -5.20 -4.03
CA PRO A 374 20.42 -5.74 -5.01
C PRO A 374 21.90 -5.70 -4.58
N LYS A 375 22.25 -4.83 -3.62
CA LYS A 375 23.62 -4.78 -3.06
C LYS A 375 23.88 -5.88 -2.02
N LEU A 376 22.83 -6.47 -1.49
CA LEU A 376 22.86 -7.43 -0.37
C LEU A 376 22.60 -8.88 -0.79
N VAL A 377 22.03 -9.07 -1.97
CA VAL A 377 21.59 -10.37 -2.50
C VAL A 377 22.15 -10.55 -3.92
N GLU A 378 22.54 -11.74 -4.27
CA GLU A 378 23.01 -12.06 -5.63
C GLU A 378 21.89 -11.83 -6.66
N ASN A 379 22.25 -11.30 -7.84
CA ASN A 379 21.28 -10.99 -8.90
C ASN A 379 20.40 -12.17 -9.31
N LYS A 380 20.96 -13.40 -9.29
CA LYS A 380 20.26 -14.63 -9.64
C LYS A 380 19.02 -14.91 -8.78
N ILE A 381 19.04 -14.49 -7.49
CA ILE A 381 17.98 -14.76 -6.51
C ILE A 381 17.22 -13.51 -6.11
N LEU A 382 17.47 -12.39 -6.80
CA LEU A 382 16.93 -11.08 -6.45
C LEU A 382 15.39 -11.04 -6.49
N GLY A 383 14.79 -11.63 -7.51
CA GLY A 383 13.32 -11.70 -7.63
C GLY A 383 12.67 -12.45 -6.47
N SER A 384 13.27 -13.58 -6.07
CA SER A 384 12.81 -14.36 -4.91
C SER A 384 12.98 -13.59 -3.59
N ALA A 385 14.10 -12.85 -3.46
CA ALA A 385 14.33 -12.01 -2.29
C ALA A 385 13.27 -10.92 -2.16
N TYR A 386 12.94 -10.22 -3.23
CA TYR A 386 11.87 -9.23 -3.22
C TYR A 386 10.52 -9.86 -2.86
N SER A 387 10.17 -11.01 -3.45
CA SER A 387 8.89 -11.69 -3.17
C SER A 387 8.77 -12.08 -1.70
N ILE A 388 9.84 -12.57 -1.08
CA ILE A 388 9.84 -12.92 0.35
C ILE A 388 9.75 -11.67 1.22
N ILE A 389 10.45 -10.58 0.88
CA ILE A 389 10.34 -9.30 1.62
C ILE A 389 8.91 -8.78 1.55
N PHE A 390 8.28 -8.78 0.38
CA PHE A 390 6.87 -8.37 0.23
C PHE A 390 5.92 -9.26 1.03
N TRP A 391 6.15 -10.58 1.04
CA TRP A 391 5.33 -11.49 1.84
C TRP A 391 5.47 -11.20 3.34
N ILE A 392 6.69 -10.99 3.85
CA ILE A 392 6.94 -10.61 5.25
C ILE A 392 6.30 -9.24 5.56
N GLN A 393 6.41 -8.29 4.65
CA GLN A 393 5.73 -6.99 4.77
C GLN A 393 4.23 -7.16 4.91
N ASN A 394 3.60 -8.00 4.08
CA ASN A 394 2.17 -8.26 4.11
C ASN A 394 1.71 -8.92 5.43
N ILE A 395 2.57 -9.74 6.08
CA ILE A 395 2.29 -10.23 7.44
C ILE A 395 2.15 -9.05 8.43
N GLY A 396 3.05 -8.08 8.37
CA GLY A 396 2.96 -6.88 9.20
C GLY A 396 1.72 -6.06 8.91
N LEU A 397 1.39 -5.86 7.63
CA LEU A 397 0.22 -5.09 7.19
C LEU A 397 -1.11 -5.78 7.53
N LEU A 398 -1.12 -7.11 7.61
CA LEU A 398 -2.26 -7.89 8.11
C LEU A 398 -2.43 -7.74 9.63
N LEU A 399 -1.34 -8.01 10.38
CA LEU A 399 -1.44 -8.16 11.83
C LEU A 399 -1.47 -6.82 12.58
N THR A 400 -0.81 -5.80 12.07
CA THR A 400 -0.69 -4.52 12.79
C THR A 400 -2.03 -3.79 12.92
N PRO A 401 -2.90 -3.66 11.91
CA PRO A 401 -4.22 -3.04 12.10
C PRO A 401 -5.06 -3.76 13.15
N ILE A 402 -4.98 -5.10 13.19
CA ILE A 402 -5.66 -5.94 14.20
C ILE A 402 -5.12 -5.61 15.59
N LEU A 403 -3.79 -5.58 15.75
CA LEU A 403 -3.13 -5.23 17.00
C LEU A 403 -3.50 -3.83 17.48
N ILE A 404 -3.50 -2.85 16.59
CA ILE A 404 -3.80 -1.45 16.91
C ILE A 404 -5.27 -1.28 17.30
N GLY A 405 -6.19 -1.89 16.55
CA GLY A 405 -7.61 -1.88 16.88
C GLY A 405 -7.90 -2.53 18.23
N TRP A 406 -7.29 -3.70 18.49
CA TRP A 406 -7.36 -4.36 19.79
C TRP A 406 -6.78 -3.50 20.91
N ALA A 407 -5.60 -2.93 20.72
CA ALA A 407 -4.94 -2.07 21.71
C ALA A 407 -5.78 -0.82 22.01
N LEU A 408 -6.38 -0.21 20.99
CA LEU A 408 -7.25 0.94 21.16
C LEU A 408 -8.49 0.59 22.00
N LYS A 409 -9.13 -0.55 21.72
CA LYS A 409 -10.28 -1.02 22.51
C LYS A 409 -9.92 -1.34 23.94
N VAL A 410 -8.86 -2.10 24.19
CA VAL A 410 -8.45 -2.55 25.52
C VAL A 410 -7.95 -1.39 26.38
N SER A 411 -7.28 -0.40 25.80
CA SER A 411 -6.81 0.79 26.55
C SER A 411 -7.92 1.81 26.83
N ASN A 412 -9.12 1.61 26.28
CA ASN A 412 -10.29 2.48 26.48
C ASN A 412 -11.54 1.67 26.85
N PRO A 413 -11.56 1.03 28.02
CA PRO A 413 -12.68 0.18 28.42
C PRO A 413 -13.99 0.96 28.53
N GLY A 414 -15.07 0.41 27.95
CA GLY A 414 -16.42 1.00 27.98
C GLY A 414 -16.66 2.12 26.97
N VAL A 415 -15.64 2.58 26.24
CA VAL A 415 -15.81 3.67 25.25
C VAL A 415 -16.62 3.18 24.05
N ALA A 416 -16.35 1.99 23.53
CA ALA A 416 -17.11 1.41 22.41
C ALA A 416 -18.61 1.29 22.71
N GLU A 417 -18.94 0.81 23.91
CA GLU A 417 -20.31 0.67 24.37
C GLU A 417 -21.01 2.03 24.50
N GLN A 418 -20.31 3.04 24.99
CA GLN A 418 -20.83 4.40 25.11
C GLN A 418 -21.06 5.05 23.75
N ILE A 419 -20.15 4.88 22.79
CA ILE A 419 -20.34 5.36 21.41
C ILE A 419 -21.54 4.64 20.76
N ALA A 420 -21.66 3.32 20.97
CA ALA A 420 -22.79 2.55 20.48
C ALA A 420 -24.14 2.98 21.09
N ALA A 421 -24.10 3.53 22.32
CA ALA A 421 -25.25 4.13 23.00
C ALA A 421 -25.54 5.59 22.59
N GLY A 422 -24.71 6.18 21.70
CA GLY A 422 -24.86 7.56 21.20
C GLY A 422 -24.23 8.63 22.09
N ASN A 423 -23.42 8.25 23.08
CA ASN A 423 -22.74 9.21 23.95
C ASN A 423 -21.52 9.83 23.24
N PRO A 424 -21.26 11.15 23.43
CA PRO A 424 -20.14 11.86 22.79
C PRO A 424 -18.80 11.60 23.52
N VAL A 425 -18.35 10.37 23.53
CA VAL A 425 -17.05 9.99 24.12
C VAL A 425 -16.02 9.77 23.02
N LYS A 426 -14.74 9.90 23.35
CA LYS A 426 -13.63 9.77 22.42
C LYS A 426 -12.58 8.81 22.94
N TYR A 427 -11.94 8.09 22.01
CA TYR A 427 -10.82 7.22 22.33
C TYR A 427 -9.54 7.98 22.67
N LEU A 428 -8.76 7.48 23.62
CA LEU A 428 -7.39 7.91 23.85
C LEU A 428 -6.44 7.04 23.02
N TYR A 429 -5.74 7.65 22.08
CA TYR A 429 -4.84 6.99 21.15
C TYR A 429 -3.41 6.80 21.67
N THR A 430 -3.11 7.17 22.91
CA THR A 430 -1.74 7.14 23.46
C THR A 430 -1.09 5.77 23.35
N VAL A 431 -1.79 4.68 23.74
CA VAL A 431 -1.24 3.31 23.69
C VAL A 431 -0.99 2.86 22.24
N PRO A 432 -1.94 2.94 21.31
CA PRO A 432 -1.68 2.68 19.88
C PRO A 432 -0.50 3.44 19.29
N LEU A 433 -0.38 4.73 19.60
CA LEU A 433 0.69 5.58 19.10
C LEU A 433 2.07 5.19 19.68
N LEU A 434 2.13 4.77 20.93
CA LEU A 434 3.35 4.21 21.53
C LEU A 434 3.74 2.88 20.88
N ILE A 435 2.78 2.02 20.47
CA ILE A 435 3.07 0.80 19.74
C ILE A 435 3.71 1.15 18.38
N PHE A 436 3.18 2.13 17.66
CA PHE A 436 3.80 2.60 16.41
C PHE A 436 5.21 3.18 16.65
N ALA A 437 5.40 3.94 17.73
CA ALA A 437 6.73 4.43 18.12
C ALA A 437 7.70 3.27 18.42
N CYS A 438 7.25 2.19 19.06
CA CYS A 438 8.06 0.99 19.29
C CYS A 438 8.49 0.31 17.99
N PHE A 439 7.61 0.23 16.97
CA PHE A 439 8.02 -0.24 15.65
C PHE A 439 9.10 0.66 15.04
N GLY A 440 8.97 1.98 15.21
CA GLY A 440 9.98 2.94 14.78
C GLY A 440 11.32 2.75 15.48
N VAL A 441 11.32 2.54 16.80
CA VAL A 441 12.53 2.26 17.58
C VAL A 441 13.19 0.95 17.12
N ALA A 442 12.40 -0.11 16.94
CA ALA A 442 12.91 -1.38 16.44
C ALA A 442 13.50 -1.25 15.03
N ALA A 443 12.83 -0.51 14.14
CA ALA A 443 13.35 -0.21 12.80
C ALA A 443 14.65 0.61 12.88
N LEU A 444 14.73 1.61 13.76
CA LEU A 444 15.94 2.42 13.97
C LEU A 444 17.11 1.55 14.45
N VAL A 445 16.89 0.64 15.38
CA VAL A 445 17.93 -0.29 15.87
C VAL A 445 18.42 -1.18 14.73
N LEU A 446 17.49 -1.73 13.91
CA LEU A 446 17.87 -2.54 12.75
C LEU A 446 18.62 -1.72 11.69
N ALA A 447 18.25 -0.46 11.45
CA ALA A 447 18.92 0.42 10.50
C ALA A 447 20.36 0.76 10.98
N LEU A 448 20.54 1.04 12.26
CA LEU A 448 21.87 1.23 12.86
C LEU A 448 22.73 -0.03 12.75
N TYR A 449 22.14 -1.20 13.02
CA TYR A 449 22.82 -2.48 12.91
C TYR A 449 23.17 -2.78 11.43
N LEU A 450 22.27 -2.52 10.49
CA LEU A 450 22.53 -2.67 9.05
C LEU A 450 23.74 -1.80 8.61
N LYS A 451 23.80 -0.55 9.06
CA LYS A 451 24.93 0.35 8.77
C LYS A 451 26.25 -0.17 9.35
N ALA A 452 26.22 -0.73 10.55
CA ALA A 452 27.41 -1.33 11.18
C ALA A 452 27.88 -2.60 10.41
N VAL A 453 26.93 -3.42 9.95
CA VAL A 453 27.23 -4.61 9.13
C VAL A 453 27.77 -4.21 7.76
N ASP A 454 27.18 -3.17 7.12
CA ASP A 454 27.67 -2.63 5.84
C ASP A 454 29.12 -2.17 5.96
N LYS A 455 29.45 -1.40 7.02
CA LYS A 455 30.83 -0.95 7.27
C LYS A 455 31.81 -2.12 7.44
N LYS A 456 31.37 -3.24 8.05
CA LYS A 456 32.22 -4.41 8.29
C LYS A 456 32.36 -5.29 7.05
N LYS A 457 31.30 -5.45 6.24
CA LYS A 457 31.25 -6.37 5.11
C LYS A 457 31.47 -5.72 3.76
N GLY A 458 31.40 -4.37 3.68
CA GLY A 458 31.67 -3.61 2.46
C GLY A 458 30.61 -3.77 1.36
N TYR A 459 29.32 -3.88 1.71
CA TYR A 459 28.25 -3.96 0.71
C TYR A 459 28.07 -2.67 -0.11
N GLY A 460 28.56 -1.54 0.41
CA GLY A 460 28.51 -0.26 -0.29
C GLY A 460 27.15 0.43 -0.22
N LEU A 461 26.38 0.25 0.87
CA LEU A 461 25.11 0.95 1.05
C LEU A 461 25.25 2.47 1.17
N GLU A 462 26.42 2.94 1.65
CA GLU A 462 26.73 4.37 1.74
C GLU A 462 27.32 4.95 0.44
N LEU A 463 27.60 4.10 -0.56
CA LEU A 463 28.15 4.53 -1.84
C LEU A 463 27.04 4.87 -2.85
N PRO A 464 27.31 5.84 -3.78
CA PRO A 464 26.40 6.14 -4.87
C PRO A 464 26.05 4.90 -5.70
N ASN A 465 24.87 4.88 -6.29
CA ASN A 465 24.49 3.83 -7.24
C ASN A 465 25.07 4.12 -8.63
N ILE A 466 25.19 5.39 -8.99
CA ILE A 466 25.79 5.85 -10.25
C ILE A 466 27.25 6.24 -9.96
N LYS A 467 28.19 5.56 -10.60
CA LYS A 467 29.59 6.00 -10.57
C LYS A 467 29.72 7.24 -11.45
N SER A 468 30.12 8.36 -10.84
CA SER A 468 30.48 9.59 -11.56
C SER A 468 31.77 9.38 -12.34
#